data_db4abdb725b11498c98b545b06d8ad53
#
_entry.id   db4abdb725b11498c98b545b06d8ad53
#
_cell.length_a   1.000
_cell.length_b   1.000
_cell.length_c   1.000
_cell.angle_alpha   90.00
_cell.angle_beta   90.00
_cell.angle_gamma   90.00
#
_symmetry.space_group_name_H-M   'P 1'
#
loop_
_entity.id
_entity.type
_entity.pdbx_description
1 polymer ?
#
loop_
_entity_poly.entity_id
_entity_poly.type
_entity_poly.pdbx_seq_one_letter_code
_entity_poly.pdbx_strand_id
1 'polypeptide(L)'
;EIASGETEVDFSGPVVLTVRNKGGEEREYRVSLVSFTGLPVVYIDTGGIPVVSKEEYVAASLKVVDNNGLRPSGVFRGDVNIKGRGNSTWGMPKKPYRLKFDKKQSLLGEPKDKSWVLLANYMDNACGIRNATAYAIGRLSCLEFTPTTHFVDVFLNDRYNGTYQLCEHMKISED
;
A
#
# COMPACT_ATOMS: atom_id res chain seq x y z
N GLU A 1 7.48 -8.19 -33.59
CA GLU A 1 6.23 -7.40 -33.58
C GLU A 1 5.13 -8.27 -32.97
N ILE A 2 4.47 -7.78 -31.91
CA ILE A 2 3.39 -8.52 -31.24
C ILE A 2 2.08 -8.12 -31.93
N ALA A 3 1.41 -9.05 -32.59
CA ALA A 3 0.10 -8.78 -33.17
C ALA A 3 -0.99 -8.82 -32.11
N SER A 4 -1.78 -7.74 -32.03
CA SER A 4 -2.87 -7.62 -31.05
C SER A 4 -3.94 -8.69 -31.28
N GLY A 5 -4.21 -9.48 -30.26
CA GLY A 5 -5.21 -10.55 -30.27
C GLY A 5 -4.72 -11.88 -30.86
N GLU A 6 -3.47 -11.97 -31.33
CA GLU A 6 -2.92 -13.17 -31.96
C GLU A 6 -1.71 -13.76 -31.22
N THR A 7 -1.02 -12.94 -30.42
CA THR A 7 0.19 -13.37 -29.72
C THR A 7 -0.07 -13.55 -28.23
N GLU A 8 0.20 -14.74 -27.72
CA GLU A 8 0.19 -15.01 -26.29
C GLU A 8 1.37 -14.32 -25.62
N VAL A 9 1.11 -13.62 -24.54
CA VAL A 9 2.13 -12.91 -23.73
C VAL A 9 2.11 -13.47 -22.32
N ASP A 10 3.28 -13.88 -21.84
CA ASP A 10 3.45 -14.33 -20.46
C ASP A 10 3.50 -13.14 -19.50
N PHE A 11 2.47 -12.99 -18.66
CA PHE A 11 2.35 -11.99 -17.61
C PHE A 11 2.75 -12.51 -16.23
N SER A 12 3.52 -13.59 -16.13
CA SER A 12 4.10 -14.04 -14.83
C SER A 12 5.02 -12.99 -14.18
N GLY A 13 5.47 -12.02 -14.98
CA GLY A 13 6.19 -10.83 -14.56
C GLY A 13 5.73 -9.58 -15.31
N PRO A 14 6.29 -8.41 -15.01
CA PRO A 14 6.01 -7.19 -15.75
C PRO A 14 6.45 -7.31 -17.22
N VAL A 15 5.56 -6.99 -18.12
CA VAL A 15 5.82 -6.97 -19.58
C VAL A 15 5.90 -5.51 -20.05
N VAL A 16 6.93 -5.18 -20.82
CA VAL A 16 7.04 -3.88 -21.49
C VAL A 16 6.54 -4.04 -22.93
N LEU A 17 5.50 -3.29 -23.26
CA LEU A 17 4.92 -3.24 -24.61
C LEU A 17 5.26 -1.90 -25.23
N THR A 18 5.93 -1.91 -26.38
CA THR A 18 6.16 -0.72 -27.19
C THR A 18 5.07 -0.58 -28.23
N VAL A 19 4.30 0.49 -28.15
CA VAL A 19 3.24 0.78 -29.13
C VAL A 19 3.74 1.89 -30.05
N ARG A 20 3.70 1.59 -31.38
CA ARG A 20 4.04 2.55 -32.42
C ARG A 20 2.76 3.05 -33.10
N ASN A 21 2.59 4.36 -33.18
CA ASN A 21 1.48 4.96 -33.92
C ASN A 21 1.76 4.98 -35.45
N LYS A 22 0.75 5.37 -36.23
CA LYS A 22 0.90 5.47 -37.70
C LYS A 22 1.90 6.53 -38.15
N GLY A 23 2.25 7.48 -37.28
CA GLY A 23 3.26 8.51 -37.49
C GLY A 23 4.68 8.08 -37.16
N GLY A 24 4.89 6.85 -36.68
CA GLY A 24 6.19 6.31 -36.28
C GLY A 24 6.60 6.65 -34.83
N GLU A 25 5.80 7.38 -34.08
CA GLU A 25 6.08 7.65 -32.67
C GLU A 25 5.88 6.40 -31.83
N GLU A 26 6.83 6.14 -30.94
CA GLU A 26 6.81 4.99 -30.03
C GLU A 26 6.50 5.43 -28.59
N ARG A 27 5.71 4.61 -27.89
CA ARG A 27 5.48 4.72 -26.45
C ARG A 27 5.63 3.35 -25.80
N GLU A 28 6.34 3.33 -24.70
CA GLU A 28 6.45 2.15 -23.85
C GLU A 28 5.35 2.12 -22.80
N TYR A 29 4.70 0.97 -22.67
CA TYR A 29 3.74 0.67 -21.63
C TYR A 29 4.25 -0.51 -20.81
N ARG A 30 4.42 -0.31 -19.51
CA ARG A 30 4.70 -1.39 -18.60
C ARG A 30 3.40 -1.97 -18.06
N VAL A 31 3.12 -3.22 -18.41
CA VAL A 31 1.92 -3.94 -18.01
C VAL A 31 2.28 -4.98 -16.96
N SER A 32 1.62 -4.97 -15.82
CA SER A 32 1.74 -5.99 -14.79
C SER A 32 0.36 -6.55 -14.49
N LEU A 33 0.24 -7.87 -14.53
CA LEU A 33 -0.97 -8.56 -14.10
C LEU A 33 -0.82 -8.90 -12.63
N VAL A 34 -1.76 -8.45 -11.81
CA VAL A 34 -1.81 -8.77 -10.39
C VAL A 34 -3.10 -9.50 -10.12
N SER A 35 -3.04 -10.57 -9.35
CA SER A 35 -4.24 -11.27 -8.90
C SER A 35 -5.14 -10.32 -8.13
N PHE A 36 -6.42 -10.24 -8.51
CA PHE A 36 -7.39 -9.41 -7.81
C PHE A 36 -7.76 -10.05 -6.47
N THR A 37 -7.40 -9.41 -5.38
CA THR A 37 -7.67 -9.89 -4.02
C THR A 37 -9.01 -9.40 -3.45
N GLY A 38 -9.60 -8.37 -4.06
CA GLY A 38 -10.75 -7.65 -3.52
C GLY A 38 -10.42 -6.67 -2.39
N LEU A 39 -9.15 -6.59 -1.99
CA LEU A 39 -8.70 -5.66 -0.97
C LEU A 39 -8.55 -4.23 -1.55
N PRO A 40 -8.65 -3.20 -0.72
CA PRO A 40 -8.22 -1.85 -1.09
C PRO A 40 -6.76 -1.85 -1.52
N VAL A 41 -6.42 -0.99 -2.48
CA VAL A 41 -5.06 -0.90 -3.01
C VAL A 41 -4.42 0.44 -2.67
N VAL A 42 -3.21 0.38 -2.13
CA VAL A 42 -2.39 1.53 -1.77
C VAL A 42 -1.21 1.63 -2.74
N TYR A 43 -1.20 2.68 -3.55
CA TYR A 43 -0.08 3.00 -4.43
C TYR A 43 0.74 4.11 -3.80
N ILE A 44 2.04 3.90 -3.68
CA ILE A 44 3.02 4.85 -3.13
C ILE A 44 4.09 5.05 -4.18
N ASP A 45 4.28 6.29 -4.61
CA ASP A 45 5.33 6.66 -5.54
C ASP A 45 6.28 7.67 -4.89
N THR A 46 7.53 7.28 -4.73
CA THR A 46 8.62 8.09 -4.19
C THR A 46 9.48 8.74 -5.28
N GLY A 47 9.03 8.69 -6.54
CA GLY A 47 9.87 9.10 -7.68
C GLY A 47 11.09 8.20 -7.86
N GLY A 48 11.01 6.92 -7.47
CA GLY A 48 12.11 5.97 -7.54
C GLY A 48 13.10 6.04 -6.36
N ILE A 49 12.93 6.97 -5.43
CA ILE A 49 13.83 7.08 -4.25
C ILE A 49 13.55 5.90 -3.30
N PRO A 50 14.57 5.11 -2.93
CA PRO A 50 14.37 3.97 -2.07
C PRO A 50 14.11 4.40 -0.61
N VAL A 51 13.17 3.73 0.06
CA VAL A 51 12.89 3.93 1.49
C VAL A 51 13.81 3.02 2.30
N VAL A 52 14.96 3.54 2.74
CA VAL A 52 16.02 2.76 3.39
C VAL A 52 16.22 3.11 4.87
N SER A 53 15.60 4.19 5.35
CA SER A 53 15.80 4.70 6.71
C SER A 53 14.52 4.59 7.56
N LYS A 54 14.70 4.40 8.87
CA LYS A 54 13.64 4.56 9.89
C LYS A 54 13.58 5.99 10.45
N GLU A 55 14.62 6.76 10.24
CA GLU A 55 14.75 8.12 10.80
C GLU A 55 14.31 9.18 9.79
N GLU A 56 14.72 9.03 8.56
CA GLU A 56 14.47 9.99 7.50
C GLU A 56 13.22 9.65 6.70
N TYR A 57 12.43 10.67 6.42
CA TYR A 57 11.27 10.55 5.56
C TYR A 57 11.63 10.82 4.10
N VAL A 58 11.03 10.06 3.22
CA VAL A 58 11.03 10.28 1.77
C VAL A 58 9.69 10.84 1.38
N ALA A 59 9.67 11.93 0.60
CA ALA A 59 8.44 12.48 0.04
C ALA A 59 7.88 11.51 -1.01
N ALA A 60 6.57 11.34 -1.00
CA ALA A 60 5.89 10.42 -1.91
C ALA A 60 4.49 10.93 -2.26
N SER A 61 3.98 10.52 -3.40
CA SER A 61 2.55 10.59 -3.69
C SER A 61 1.86 9.31 -3.23
N LEU A 62 0.65 9.46 -2.72
CA LEU A 62 -0.19 8.36 -2.26
C LEU A 62 -1.51 8.35 -3.02
N LYS A 63 -1.89 7.17 -3.50
CA LYS A 63 -3.22 6.89 -4.02
C LYS A 63 -3.76 5.66 -3.30
N VAL A 64 -4.93 5.79 -2.68
CA VAL A 64 -5.65 4.66 -2.08
C VAL A 64 -6.94 4.46 -2.86
N VAL A 65 -7.14 3.25 -3.35
CA VAL A 65 -8.34 2.82 -4.07
C VAL A 65 -9.08 1.85 -3.18
N ASP A 66 -10.27 2.24 -2.74
CA ASP A 66 -11.14 1.35 -2.00
C ASP A 66 -11.89 0.45 -2.99
N ASN A 67 -11.52 -0.82 -3.00
CA ASN A 67 -12.14 -1.86 -3.82
C ASN A 67 -13.22 -2.57 -2.99
N ASN A 68 -14.31 -1.89 -2.69
CA ASN A 68 -15.45 -2.51 -2.03
C ASN A 68 -16.22 -3.40 -3.03
N GLY A 69 -15.82 -4.66 -3.12
CA GLY A 69 -16.30 -5.61 -4.11
C GLY A 69 -15.60 -5.47 -5.48
N LEU A 70 -16.36 -5.62 -6.57
CA LEU A 70 -15.84 -5.61 -7.95
C LEU A 70 -15.65 -4.18 -8.53
N ARG A 71 -16.05 -3.13 -7.79
CA ARG A 71 -15.94 -1.74 -8.26
C ARG A 71 -15.29 -0.87 -7.20
N PRO A 72 -14.37 0.03 -7.60
CA PRO A 72 -13.82 1.02 -6.69
C PRO A 72 -14.94 1.88 -6.10
N SER A 73 -15.06 1.93 -4.78
CA SER A 73 -16.06 2.74 -4.07
C SER A 73 -15.55 4.12 -3.68
N GLY A 74 -14.23 4.30 -3.66
CA GLY A 74 -13.60 5.58 -3.35
C GLY A 74 -12.15 5.62 -3.78
N VAL A 75 -11.66 6.83 -4.04
CA VAL A 75 -10.24 7.06 -4.36
C VAL A 75 -9.74 8.25 -3.55
N PHE A 76 -8.74 8.01 -2.71
CA PHE A 76 -7.94 9.06 -2.07
C PHE A 76 -6.68 9.34 -2.90
N ARG A 77 -6.29 10.62 -3.02
CA ARG A 77 -5.00 11.05 -3.60
C ARG A 77 -4.44 12.18 -2.76
N GLY A 78 -3.14 12.16 -2.51
CA GLY A 78 -2.47 13.22 -1.77
C GLY A 78 -0.98 12.95 -1.59
N ASP A 79 -0.29 13.95 -1.09
CA ASP A 79 1.13 13.85 -0.76
C ASP A 79 1.30 13.28 0.65
N VAL A 80 2.34 12.50 0.82
CA VAL A 80 2.68 11.85 2.08
C VAL A 80 4.19 11.74 2.23
N ASN A 81 4.66 11.67 3.46
CA ASN A 81 6.04 11.33 3.77
C ASN A 81 6.09 9.89 4.27
N ILE A 82 6.96 9.06 3.68
CA ILE A 82 7.11 7.64 4.02
C ILE A 82 8.50 7.37 4.61
N LYS A 83 8.56 6.52 5.62
CA LYS A 83 9.82 5.97 6.15
C LYS A 83 9.64 4.54 6.65
N GLY A 84 10.74 3.86 6.89
CA GLY A 84 10.73 2.59 7.59
C GLY A 84 10.22 2.71 9.02
N ARG A 85 9.76 1.61 9.60
CA ARG A 85 9.36 1.51 11.01
C ARG A 85 9.67 0.13 11.59
N GLY A 86 9.49 0.03 12.91
CA GLY A 86 9.68 -1.21 13.66
C GLY A 86 11.13 -1.42 14.12
N ASN A 87 11.32 -2.34 15.02
CA ASN A 87 12.63 -2.73 15.54
C ASN A 87 13.15 -3.94 14.75
N SER A 88 12.94 -5.16 15.25
CA SER A 88 13.31 -6.40 14.57
C SER A 88 12.63 -6.58 13.20
N THR A 89 11.39 -6.13 13.08
CA THR A 89 10.62 -6.24 11.82
C THR A 89 11.18 -5.43 10.67
N TRP A 90 11.94 -4.35 10.95
CA TRP A 90 12.64 -3.60 9.91
C TRP A 90 13.78 -4.41 9.27
N GLY A 91 14.37 -5.35 10.01
CA GLY A 91 15.38 -6.27 9.49
C GLY A 91 14.83 -7.34 8.53
N MET A 92 13.51 -7.55 8.47
CA MET A 92 12.89 -8.60 7.67
C MET A 92 12.85 -8.25 6.18
N PRO A 93 12.76 -9.24 5.26
CA PRO A 93 12.66 -8.99 3.82
C PRO A 93 11.51 -8.09 3.43
N LYS A 94 10.31 -8.32 3.96
CA LYS A 94 9.14 -7.45 3.77
C LYS A 94 9.14 -6.37 4.84
N LYS A 95 9.32 -5.11 4.42
CA LYS A 95 9.52 -3.97 5.30
C LYS A 95 8.19 -3.35 5.74
N PRO A 96 8.01 -3.03 7.03
CA PRO A 96 6.91 -2.19 7.48
C PRO A 96 7.23 -0.71 7.31
N TYR A 97 6.20 0.11 7.06
CA TYR A 97 6.35 1.54 6.80
C TYR A 97 5.50 2.41 7.71
N ARG A 98 5.92 3.65 7.90
CA ARG A 98 5.15 4.72 8.49
C ARG A 98 4.88 5.79 7.44
N LEU A 99 3.61 6.19 7.36
CA LEU A 99 3.13 7.27 6.52
C LEU A 99 2.83 8.47 7.42
N LYS A 100 3.23 9.68 7.00
CA LYS A 100 2.98 10.92 7.72
C LYS A 100 2.49 11.99 6.76
N PHE A 101 1.29 12.50 7.01
CA PHE A 101 0.68 13.60 6.28
C PHE A 101 0.95 14.93 6.98
N ASP A 102 0.97 16.02 6.21
CA ASP A 102 1.07 17.36 6.76
C ASP A 102 -0.21 17.78 7.49
N LYS A 103 -1.36 17.34 6.98
CA LYS A 103 -2.70 17.54 7.57
C LYS A 103 -3.34 16.19 7.88
N LYS A 104 -4.24 16.16 8.87
CA LYS A 104 -5.01 14.95 9.20
C LYS A 104 -5.81 14.48 7.97
N GLN A 105 -5.67 13.24 7.56
CA GLN A 105 -6.36 12.59 6.43
C GLN A 105 -7.13 11.36 6.91
N SER A 106 -8.32 11.16 6.33
CA SER A 106 -9.08 9.92 6.48
C SER A 106 -8.70 8.98 5.35
N LEU A 107 -8.34 7.77 5.69
CA LEU A 107 -8.12 6.69 4.73
C LEU A 107 -9.16 5.59 4.96
N LEU A 108 -9.78 5.09 3.90
CA LEU A 108 -10.77 4.01 3.94
C LEU A 108 -11.94 4.25 4.91
N GLY A 109 -12.36 5.52 5.07
CA GLY A 109 -13.47 5.89 5.95
C GLY A 109 -13.13 6.04 7.43
N GLU A 110 -11.89 5.76 7.83
CA GLU A 110 -11.45 5.85 9.22
C GLU A 110 -11.29 7.31 9.71
N PRO A 111 -11.27 7.55 11.02
CA PRO A 111 -11.05 8.88 11.59
C PRO A 111 -9.77 9.54 11.05
N LYS A 112 -9.81 10.87 10.93
CA LYS A 112 -8.68 11.61 10.37
C LYS A 112 -7.46 11.58 11.29
N ASP A 113 -6.34 11.09 10.80
CA ASP A 113 -5.04 11.17 11.47
C ASP A 113 -3.93 11.66 10.52
N LYS A 114 -2.84 12.19 11.11
CA LYS A 114 -1.62 12.53 10.37
C LYS A 114 -0.70 11.35 10.15
N SER A 115 -0.80 10.32 10.98
CA SER A 115 0.17 9.23 11.03
C SER A 115 -0.50 7.88 10.87
N TRP A 116 -0.13 7.19 9.80
CA TRP A 116 -0.61 5.85 9.48
C TRP A 116 0.56 4.88 9.41
N VAL A 117 0.30 3.60 9.60
CA VAL A 117 1.31 2.55 9.50
C VAL A 117 0.86 1.43 8.58
N LEU A 118 1.81 0.90 7.84
CA LEU A 118 1.68 -0.31 7.03
C LEU A 118 2.46 -1.41 7.73
N LEU A 119 1.76 -2.31 8.41
CA LEU A 119 2.34 -3.46 9.07
C LEU A 119 2.56 -4.56 8.05
N ALA A 120 3.79 -5.03 7.92
CA ALA A 120 4.15 -6.05 6.95
C ALA A 120 3.68 -7.46 7.36
N ASN A 121 3.45 -7.69 8.65
CA ASN A 121 3.07 -8.97 9.26
C ASN A 121 3.96 -10.16 8.81
N TYR A 122 5.22 -9.90 8.48
CA TYR A 122 6.13 -10.90 7.91
C TYR A 122 6.36 -12.11 8.81
N MET A 123 6.39 -11.88 10.13
CA MET A 123 6.60 -12.94 11.13
C MET A 123 5.29 -13.63 11.57
N ASP A 124 4.17 -13.24 11.00
CA ASP A 124 2.88 -13.82 11.36
C ASP A 124 2.56 -15.04 10.49
N ASN A 125 2.89 -16.22 11.01
CA ASN A 125 2.62 -17.50 10.35
C ASN A 125 1.13 -17.87 10.30
N ALA A 126 0.26 -17.09 10.95
CA ALA A 126 -1.20 -17.25 10.89
C ALA A 126 -1.82 -16.35 9.80
N CYS A 127 -1.24 -16.32 8.62
CA CYS A 127 -1.71 -15.53 7.47
C CYS A 127 -1.82 -14.02 7.73
N GLY A 128 -1.06 -13.48 8.69
CA GLY A 128 -1.05 -12.05 9.00
C GLY A 128 -2.23 -11.56 9.84
N ILE A 129 -3.05 -12.45 10.42
CA ILE A 129 -4.30 -12.06 11.10
C ILE A 129 -4.16 -11.82 12.62
N ARG A 130 -3.01 -12.12 13.24
CA ARG A 130 -2.84 -11.99 14.71
C ARG A 130 -3.13 -10.58 15.22
N ASN A 131 -2.55 -9.57 14.58
CA ASN A 131 -2.78 -8.18 14.97
C ASN A 131 -4.24 -7.78 14.75
N ALA A 132 -4.83 -8.15 13.61
CA ALA A 132 -6.23 -7.86 13.32
C ALA A 132 -7.17 -8.50 14.35
N THR A 133 -6.91 -9.74 14.73
CA THR A 133 -7.66 -10.44 15.79
C THR A 133 -7.52 -9.75 17.14
N ALA A 134 -6.29 -9.39 17.52
CA ALA A 134 -6.04 -8.66 18.78
C ALA A 134 -6.78 -7.31 18.82
N TYR A 135 -6.76 -6.55 17.72
CA TYR A 135 -7.50 -5.29 17.61
C TYR A 135 -9.01 -5.51 17.60
N ALA A 136 -9.51 -6.57 16.97
CA ALA A 136 -10.93 -6.91 17.02
C ALA A 136 -11.38 -7.22 18.47
N ILE A 137 -10.60 -8.00 19.22
CA ILE A 137 -10.85 -8.28 20.64
C ILE A 137 -10.77 -6.99 21.46
N GLY A 138 -9.75 -6.14 21.21
CA GLY A 138 -9.60 -4.87 21.90
C GLY A 138 -10.82 -3.96 21.74
N ARG A 139 -11.41 -3.89 20.53
CA ARG A 139 -12.64 -3.10 20.29
C ARG A 139 -13.88 -3.66 21.00
N LEU A 140 -13.89 -4.96 21.30
CA LEU A 140 -14.97 -5.61 22.06
C LEU A 140 -14.76 -5.52 23.58
N SER A 141 -13.60 -5.07 24.02
CA SER A 141 -13.24 -4.91 25.43
C SER A 141 -13.53 -3.51 25.93
N CYS A 142 -13.20 -3.24 27.20
CA CYS A 142 -13.31 -1.93 27.83
C CYS A 142 -12.09 -1.02 27.60
N LEU A 143 -11.24 -1.31 26.62
CA LEU A 143 -10.10 -0.45 26.27
C LEU A 143 -10.60 0.88 25.68
N GLU A 144 -10.06 2.00 26.17
CA GLU A 144 -10.43 3.34 25.72
C GLU A 144 -10.10 3.55 24.24
N PHE A 145 -9.02 2.94 23.77
CA PHE A 145 -8.58 3.04 22.39
C PHE A 145 -8.05 1.71 21.87
N THR A 146 -8.48 1.36 20.70
CA THR A 146 -7.91 0.27 19.89
C THR A 146 -7.86 0.72 18.44
N PRO A 147 -6.70 0.63 17.76
CA PRO A 147 -6.59 1.03 16.35
C PRO A 147 -7.57 0.29 15.46
N THR A 148 -8.13 1.01 14.50
CA THR A 148 -8.81 0.39 13.37
C THR A 148 -7.81 -0.14 12.37
N THR A 149 -8.20 -1.11 11.56
CA THR A 149 -7.27 -1.77 10.66
C THR A 149 -7.96 -2.32 9.42
N HIS A 150 -7.26 -2.19 8.28
CA HIS A 150 -7.66 -2.74 7.00
C HIS A 150 -6.51 -3.52 6.38
N PHE A 151 -6.80 -4.69 5.83
CA PHE A 151 -5.86 -5.33 4.91
C PHE A 151 -5.89 -4.60 3.59
N VAL A 152 -4.72 -4.31 3.03
CA VAL A 152 -4.56 -3.57 1.78
C VAL A 152 -3.44 -4.19 0.96
N ASP A 153 -3.57 -4.16 -0.35
CA ASP A 153 -2.47 -4.47 -1.26
C ASP A 153 -1.64 -3.20 -1.50
N VAL A 154 -0.32 -3.33 -1.43
CA VAL A 154 0.60 -2.20 -1.55
C VAL A 154 1.45 -2.31 -2.81
N PHE A 155 1.46 -1.25 -3.59
CA PHE A 155 2.42 -1.01 -4.65
C PHE A 155 3.36 0.11 -4.22
N LEU A 156 4.66 -0.12 -4.32
CA LEU A 156 5.70 0.88 -4.07
C LEU A 156 6.51 1.06 -5.36
N ASN A 157 6.47 2.25 -5.93
CA ASN A 157 7.10 2.58 -7.22
C ASN A 157 6.71 1.56 -8.30
N ASP A 158 5.41 1.37 -8.51
CA ASP A 158 4.79 0.45 -9.47
C ASP A 158 5.11 -1.04 -9.27
N ARG A 159 5.79 -1.40 -8.18
CA ARG A 159 6.06 -2.80 -7.85
C ARG A 159 5.13 -3.28 -6.75
N TYR A 160 4.47 -4.41 -6.99
CA TYR A 160 3.68 -5.07 -5.95
C TYR A 160 4.56 -5.49 -4.78
N ASN A 161 4.24 -4.99 -3.59
CA ASN A 161 5.01 -5.21 -2.37
C ASN A 161 4.31 -6.17 -1.38
N GLY A 162 3.16 -6.71 -1.79
CA GLY A 162 2.36 -7.65 -1.02
C GLY A 162 1.22 -7.00 -0.24
N THR A 163 0.50 -7.83 0.49
CA THR A 163 -0.61 -7.41 1.35
C THR A 163 -0.07 -6.91 2.69
N TYR A 164 -0.54 -5.74 3.11
CA TYR A 164 -0.20 -5.10 4.37
C TYR A 164 -1.45 -4.91 5.24
N GLN A 165 -1.22 -4.62 6.50
CA GLN A 165 -2.26 -4.15 7.40
C GLN A 165 -2.06 -2.64 7.61
N LEU A 166 -2.97 -1.84 7.04
CA LEU A 166 -3.02 -0.39 7.25
C LEU A 166 -3.75 -0.14 8.56
N CYS A 167 -3.15 0.65 9.45
CA CYS A 167 -3.79 1.07 10.69
C CYS A 167 -3.28 2.45 11.14
N GLU A 168 -3.97 3.04 12.08
CA GLU A 168 -3.54 4.25 12.76
C GLU A 168 -2.25 4.01 13.52
N HIS A 169 -1.42 5.04 13.59
CA HIS A 169 -0.23 4.98 14.44
C HIS A 169 -0.63 5.22 15.91
N MET A 170 -0.43 4.21 16.75
CA MET A 170 -0.63 4.37 18.20
C MET A 170 0.28 5.47 18.73
N LYS A 171 -0.31 6.45 19.36
CA LYS A 171 0.35 7.57 20.02
C LYS A 171 -0.51 8.02 21.19
N ILE A 172 0.11 8.54 22.21
CA ILE A 172 -0.55 9.37 23.19
C ILE A 172 -0.60 10.76 22.56
N SER A 173 -1.77 11.29 22.24
CA SER A 173 -1.95 12.69 21.85
C SER A 173 -2.73 13.38 22.95
N GLU A 174 -2.23 14.50 23.41
CA GLU A 174 -3.06 15.50 24.07
C GLU A 174 -3.98 16.06 22.97
N ASP A 175 -5.28 16.13 23.20
CA ASP A 175 -6.32 16.56 22.25
C ASP A 175 -6.10 17.97 21.69
#